data_4a7ec65c3e79800df145d2341117989e
#
_entry.id   4a7ec65c3e79800df145d2341117989e
#
_cell.length_a   1.000
_cell.length_b   1.000
_cell.length_c   1.000
_cell.angle_alpha   90.00
_cell.angle_beta   90.00
_cell.angle_gamma   90.00
#
_symmetry.space_group_name_H-M   'P 1'
#
loop_
_entity.id
_entity.type
_entity.pdbx_description
1 polymer ?
#
loop_
_entity_poly.entity_id
_entity_poly.type
_entity_poly.pdbx_seq_one_letter_code
_entity_poly.pdbx_strand_id
1 'polypeptide(L)'
;SKIVVVGKPINYTGDTVFNFDYTGGEQTFIAPVSGTYKLETWGSQGGSGVNKETDLGQNNYFIRTGGFGGYSFGNLKLNGKQVMFLNVGGGSKLVDISNQDFPGGYNGGGSGHVYANGGGATHISLKSGLLSSLKNNVADVLIVSGGGSGSAAHIAGSGYCLGGSGGGFIGTNGVNGAIGQNDYYAANK
;
A
#
# COMPACT_ATOMS: atom_id res chain seq x y z
N SER A 1 -1.37 -6.34 0.85
CA SER A 1 -2.38 -5.45 1.47
C SER A 1 -3.60 -6.25 1.87
N LYS A 2 -4.22 -5.88 2.96
CA LYS A 2 -5.48 -6.44 3.43
C LYS A 2 -6.15 -5.54 4.46
N ILE A 3 -7.41 -5.83 4.73
CA ILE A 3 -8.15 -5.31 5.88
C ILE A 3 -8.59 -6.49 6.74
N VAL A 4 -8.50 -6.32 8.04
CA VAL A 4 -9.04 -7.25 9.03
C VAL A 4 -9.97 -6.50 9.96
N VAL A 5 -11.16 -7.01 10.14
CA VAL A 5 -12.14 -6.53 11.13
C VAL A 5 -12.42 -7.67 12.10
N VAL A 6 -12.26 -7.40 13.39
CA VAL A 6 -12.52 -8.38 14.45
C VAL A 6 -13.65 -7.84 15.34
N GLY A 7 -14.68 -8.64 15.55
CA GLY A 7 -15.82 -8.28 16.38
C GLY A 7 -16.70 -9.48 16.71
N LYS A 8 -17.75 -9.26 17.50
CA LYS A 8 -18.69 -10.32 17.89
C LYS A 8 -19.78 -10.53 16.85
N PRO A 9 -20.02 -11.74 16.37
CA PRO A 9 -21.16 -12.06 15.51
C PRO A 9 -22.46 -12.22 16.34
N ILE A 10 -23.59 -12.21 15.62
CA ILE A 10 -24.92 -12.45 16.16
C ILE A 10 -25.00 -13.88 16.66
N ASN A 11 -25.02 -14.33 17.78
CA ASN A 11 -25.15 -15.70 18.31
C ASN A 11 -23.84 -16.47 18.57
N TYR A 12 -22.69 -15.79 18.70
CA TYR A 12 -21.44 -16.41 19.07
C TYR A 12 -20.87 -15.82 20.36
N THR A 13 -20.26 -16.64 21.20
CA THR A 13 -19.64 -16.23 22.47
C THR A 13 -18.21 -15.68 22.29
N GLY A 14 -17.63 -15.80 21.09
CA GLY A 14 -16.27 -15.36 20.76
C GLY A 14 -16.23 -14.26 19.69
N ASP A 15 -15.06 -13.67 19.51
CA ASP A 15 -14.82 -12.73 18.44
C ASP A 15 -14.70 -13.45 17.09
N THR A 16 -15.21 -12.82 16.04
CA THR A 16 -15.07 -13.29 14.65
C THR A 16 -14.13 -12.37 13.89
N VAL A 17 -13.28 -12.96 13.07
CA VAL A 17 -12.34 -12.25 12.20
C VAL A 17 -12.89 -12.23 10.78
N PHE A 18 -13.07 -11.01 10.24
CA PHE A 18 -13.46 -10.78 8.87
C PHE A 18 -12.24 -10.27 8.10
N ASN A 19 -11.84 -11.00 7.07
CA ASN A 19 -10.69 -10.68 6.23
C ASN A 19 -11.15 -10.15 4.87
N PHE A 20 -10.51 -9.10 4.38
CA PHE A 20 -10.76 -8.48 3.09
C PHE A 20 -9.44 -8.31 2.34
N ASP A 21 -9.29 -9.08 1.29
CA ASP A 21 -8.14 -9.02 0.40
C ASP A 21 -8.38 -8.04 -0.76
N TYR A 22 -7.33 -7.74 -1.50
CA TYR A 22 -7.43 -6.87 -2.68
C TYR A 22 -8.28 -7.51 -3.78
N THR A 23 -9.30 -6.78 -4.22
CA THR A 23 -10.22 -7.21 -5.29
C THR A 23 -10.20 -6.30 -6.53
N GLY A 24 -9.45 -5.20 -6.47
CA GLY A 24 -9.44 -4.16 -7.51
C GLY A 24 -10.61 -3.17 -7.41
N GLY A 25 -11.43 -3.24 -6.37
CA GLY A 25 -12.58 -2.38 -6.16
C GLY A 25 -12.95 -2.24 -4.70
N GLU A 26 -13.91 -1.34 -4.43
CA GLU A 26 -14.46 -1.12 -3.11
C GLU A 26 -15.27 -2.34 -2.63
N GLN A 27 -15.10 -2.67 -1.37
CA GLN A 27 -15.84 -3.71 -0.66
C GLN A 27 -16.65 -3.08 0.46
N THR A 28 -17.63 -3.80 0.98
CA THR A 28 -18.51 -3.32 2.04
C THR A 28 -18.50 -4.27 3.22
N PHE A 29 -18.39 -3.72 4.43
CA PHE A 29 -18.63 -4.44 5.67
C PHE A 29 -19.90 -3.87 6.35
N ILE A 30 -20.77 -4.77 6.79
CA ILE A 30 -21.97 -4.41 7.58
C ILE A 30 -21.79 -5.01 8.97
N ALA A 31 -21.73 -4.17 10.00
CA ALA A 31 -21.57 -4.64 11.37
C ALA A 31 -22.73 -5.56 11.77
N PRO A 32 -22.52 -6.84 12.10
CA PRO A 32 -23.58 -7.76 12.41
C PRO A 32 -24.34 -7.39 13.70
N VAL A 33 -23.64 -6.83 14.68
CA VAL A 33 -24.19 -6.39 15.97
C VAL A 33 -23.53 -5.11 16.43
N SER A 34 -24.15 -4.41 17.37
CA SER A 34 -23.50 -3.29 18.06
C SER A 34 -22.39 -3.80 18.97
N GLY A 35 -21.23 -3.14 18.94
CA GLY A 35 -20.09 -3.53 19.75
C GLY A 35 -18.83 -2.76 19.43
N THR A 36 -17.73 -3.14 20.09
CA THR A 36 -16.40 -2.62 19.77
C THR A 36 -15.72 -3.57 18.78
N TYR A 37 -15.29 -3.00 17.67
CA TYR A 37 -14.59 -3.70 16.61
C TYR A 37 -13.14 -3.22 16.55
N LYS A 38 -12.20 -4.15 16.44
CA LYS A 38 -10.81 -3.84 16.09
C LYS A 38 -10.70 -3.77 14.57
N LEU A 39 -10.21 -2.67 14.07
CA LEU A 39 -9.94 -2.44 12.65
C LEU A 39 -8.43 -2.50 12.43
N GLU A 40 -8.00 -3.23 11.43
CA GLU A 40 -6.59 -3.33 11.06
C GLU A 40 -6.46 -3.17 9.55
N THR A 41 -5.49 -2.38 9.11
CA THR A 41 -5.22 -2.14 7.69
C THR A 41 -3.74 -2.27 7.39
N TRP A 42 -3.43 -2.87 6.23
CA TRP A 42 -2.07 -2.94 5.68
C TRP A 42 -2.08 -2.31 4.29
N GLY A 43 -1.30 -1.28 4.11
CA GLY A 43 -1.05 -0.68 2.81
C GLY A 43 -0.35 -1.65 1.86
N SER A 44 -0.37 -1.31 0.60
CA SER A 44 0.22 -2.14 -0.44
C SER A 44 1.73 -1.90 -0.57
N GLN A 45 2.47 -2.94 -0.90
CA GLN A 45 3.88 -2.81 -1.26
C GLN A 45 4.01 -2.09 -2.60
N GLY A 46 5.03 -1.26 -2.73
CA GLY A 46 5.44 -0.67 -4.00
C GLY A 46 6.05 -1.70 -4.95
N GLY A 47 6.10 -1.36 -6.22
CA GLY A 47 6.66 -2.23 -7.24
C GLY A 47 8.14 -2.50 -7.03
N SER A 48 8.56 -3.71 -7.39
CA SER A 48 9.96 -4.12 -7.41
C SER A 48 10.46 -4.13 -8.85
N GLY A 49 11.61 -3.52 -9.10
CA GLY A 49 12.27 -3.52 -10.41
C GLY A 49 13.29 -4.64 -10.54
N VAL A 50 13.36 -5.25 -11.73
CA VAL A 50 14.43 -6.20 -12.10
C VAL A 50 15.38 -5.48 -13.03
N ASN A 51 16.65 -5.50 -12.71
CA ASN A 51 17.72 -5.04 -13.60
C ASN A 51 18.55 -6.25 -14.07
N LYS A 52 18.82 -6.28 -15.37
CA LYS A 52 19.78 -7.22 -15.97
C LYS A 52 21.13 -6.51 -16.10
N GLU A 53 22.08 -6.88 -15.27
CA GLU A 53 23.43 -6.36 -15.35
C GLU A 53 24.25 -7.28 -16.29
N THR A 54 24.76 -6.72 -17.40
CA THR A 54 25.55 -7.44 -18.40
C THR A 54 27.04 -7.24 -18.20
N ASP A 55 27.47 -6.71 -17.06
CA ASP A 55 28.87 -6.53 -16.76
C ASP A 55 29.60 -7.87 -16.57
N LEU A 56 30.74 -8.01 -17.22
CA LEU A 56 31.63 -9.17 -17.15
C LEU A 56 31.12 -10.48 -17.81
N GLY A 57 30.18 -10.39 -18.77
CA GLY A 57 29.77 -11.57 -19.54
C GLY A 57 28.86 -12.56 -18.78
N GLN A 58 28.36 -12.17 -17.60
CA GLN A 58 27.39 -12.94 -16.85
C GLN A 58 26.05 -12.21 -16.82
N ASN A 59 24.97 -12.94 -17.13
CA ASN A 59 23.60 -12.42 -17.02
C ASN A 59 23.15 -12.50 -15.56
N ASN A 60 23.49 -11.51 -14.76
CA ASN A 60 23.02 -11.42 -13.38
C ASN A 60 21.74 -10.56 -13.34
N TYR A 61 20.70 -11.08 -12.70
CA TYR A 61 19.47 -10.34 -12.44
C TYR A 61 19.45 -9.88 -11.00
N PHE A 62 19.30 -8.58 -10.79
CA PHE A 62 19.13 -8.00 -9.47
C PHE A 62 17.71 -7.51 -9.28
N ILE A 63 17.06 -7.96 -8.21
CA ILE A 63 15.75 -7.48 -7.82
C ILE A 63 15.94 -6.32 -6.84
N ARG A 64 15.34 -5.18 -7.17
CA ARG A 64 15.28 -4.02 -6.28
C ARG A 64 13.89 -3.96 -5.67
N THR A 65 13.81 -4.15 -4.36
CA THR A 65 12.54 -4.27 -3.65
C THR A 65 11.89 -2.90 -3.47
N GLY A 66 10.61 -2.79 -3.83
CA GLY A 66 9.76 -1.66 -3.48
C GLY A 66 9.50 -1.63 -1.97
N GLY A 67 9.18 -0.43 -1.46
CA GLY A 67 8.89 -0.22 -0.05
C GLY A 67 7.66 -1.00 0.41
N PHE A 68 7.67 -1.44 1.66
CA PHE A 68 6.51 -2.10 2.27
C PHE A 68 5.37 -1.10 2.52
N GLY A 69 4.14 -1.58 2.47
CA GLY A 69 2.99 -0.81 2.94
C GLY A 69 3.03 -0.60 4.46
N GLY A 70 2.40 0.48 4.91
CA GLY A 70 2.23 0.77 6.32
C GLY A 70 1.20 -0.15 6.97
N TYR A 71 1.19 -0.16 8.28
CA TYR A 71 0.19 -0.83 9.11
C TYR A 71 -0.46 0.17 10.06
N SER A 72 -1.78 0.10 10.19
CA SER A 72 -2.54 0.89 11.15
C SER A 72 -3.61 0.03 11.81
N PHE A 73 -3.89 0.31 13.08
CA PHE A 73 -4.95 -0.36 13.81
C PHE A 73 -5.66 0.58 14.79
N GLY A 74 -6.88 0.24 15.16
CA GLY A 74 -7.64 0.97 16.14
C GLY A 74 -8.91 0.24 16.53
N ASN A 75 -9.55 0.67 17.63
CA ASN A 75 -10.82 0.16 18.07
C ASN A 75 -11.92 1.20 17.83
N LEU A 76 -13.05 0.76 17.31
CA LEU A 76 -14.20 1.62 17.02
C LEU A 76 -15.49 0.97 17.52
N LYS A 77 -16.36 1.76 18.17
CA LYS A 77 -17.71 1.34 18.49
C LYS A 77 -18.58 1.48 17.24
N LEU A 78 -19.18 0.38 16.80
CA LEU A 78 -20.12 0.33 15.70
C LEU A 78 -21.52 -0.01 16.20
N ASN A 79 -22.52 0.57 15.57
CA ASN A 79 -23.90 0.14 15.74
C ASN A 79 -24.18 -1.07 14.84
N GLY A 80 -25.05 -1.97 15.29
CA GLY A 80 -25.51 -3.06 14.44
C GLY A 80 -26.11 -2.53 13.15
N LYS A 81 -25.83 -3.18 12.02
CA LYS A 81 -26.17 -2.77 10.64
C LYS A 81 -25.44 -1.52 10.14
N GLN A 82 -24.49 -0.97 10.89
CA GLN A 82 -23.66 0.13 10.39
C GLN A 82 -22.80 -0.37 9.22
N VAL A 83 -22.81 0.41 8.13
CA VAL A 83 -22.08 0.11 6.89
C VAL A 83 -20.73 0.83 6.92
N MET A 84 -19.68 0.14 6.54
CA MET A 84 -18.37 0.70 6.26
C MET A 84 -17.91 0.31 4.85
N PHE A 85 -17.21 1.20 4.20
CA PHE A 85 -16.62 1.02 2.87
C PHE A 85 -15.12 0.75 3.01
N LEU A 86 -14.65 -0.29 2.35
CA LEU A 86 -13.31 -0.83 2.48
C LEU A 86 -12.61 -0.80 1.12
N ASN A 87 -11.50 -0.08 1.06
CA ASN A 87 -10.67 -0.01 -0.14
C ASN A 87 -9.28 -0.56 0.19
N VAL A 88 -9.02 -1.79 -0.24
CA VAL A 88 -7.73 -2.44 -0.07
C VAL A 88 -6.79 -2.00 -1.17
N GLY A 89 -5.65 -1.42 -0.82
CA GLY A 89 -4.68 -0.90 -1.77
C GLY A 89 -4.16 -1.96 -2.74
N GLY A 90 -4.04 -1.61 -4.01
CA GLY A 90 -3.41 -2.46 -5.01
C GLY A 90 -1.89 -2.34 -4.94
N GLY A 91 -1.19 -3.47 -4.98
CA GLY A 91 0.25 -3.54 -5.12
C GLY A 91 0.70 -3.55 -6.57
N SER A 92 1.96 -3.35 -6.76
CA SER A 92 2.60 -3.55 -8.04
C SER A 92 3.18 -4.95 -8.16
N LYS A 93 3.24 -5.41 -9.40
CA LYS A 93 3.96 -6.64 -9.75
C LYS A 93 5.46 -6.34 -9.89
N LEU A 94 6.26 -7.40 -9.90
CA LEU A 94 7.63 -7.35 -10.37
C LEU A 94 7.60 -6.87 -11.83
N VAL A 95 8.30 -5.78 -12.12
CA VAL A 95 8.35 -5.22 -13.47
C VAL A 95 9.76 -5.36 -14.03
N ASP A 96 9.85 -5.88 -15.25
CA ASP A 96 11.05 -5.76 -16.05
C ASP A 96 11.19 -4.30 -16.47
N ILE A 97 12.37 -3.72 -16.23
CA ILE A 97 12.63 -2.31 -16.53
C ILE A 97 12.81 -2.19 -18.03
N SER A 98 11.69 -2.15 -18.72
CA SER A 98 11.57 -1.75 -20.11
C SER A 98 11.02 -0.32 -20.13
N ASN A 99 11.29 0.41 -21.21
CA ASN A 99 10.84 1.79 -21.39
C ASN A 99 9.30 1.88 -21.50
N GLN A 100 8.60 1.57 -20.41
CA GLN A 100 7.15 1.49 -20.31
C GLN A 100 6.63 2.27 -19.12
N ASP A 101 5.38 2.71 -19.23
CA ASP A 101 4.63 3.31 -18.14
C ASP A 101 3.94 2.21 -17.31
N PHE A 102 4.06 2.30 -16.01
CA PHE A 102 3.39 1.42 -15.06
C PHE A 102 2.37 2.23 -14.27
N PRO A 103 1.07 1.90 -14.37
CA PRO A 103 0.06 2.60 -13.59
C PRO A 103 0.30 2.38 -12.10
N GLY A 104 0.00 3.39 -11.31
CA GLY A 104 0.07 3.31 -9.84
C GLY A 104 -0.88 2.27 -9.27
N GLY A 105 -0.57 1.77 -8.08
CA GLY A 105 -1.42 0.84 -7.36
C GLY A 105 -2.80 1.45 -7.05
N TYR A 106 -3.84 0.61 -7.06
CA TYR A 106 -5.21 1.02 -6.75
C TYR A 106 -5.28 1.77 -5.41
N ASN A 107 -6.10 2.83 -5.37
CA ASN A 107 -6.31 3.71 -4.23
C ASN A 107 -5.09 4.59 -3.89
N GLY A 108 -4.50 5.21 -4.93
CA GLY A 108 -3.58 6.34 -4.81
C GLY A 108 -2.08 6.03 -4.93
N GLY A 109 -1.72 4.86 -5.45
CA GLY A 109 -0.33 4.60 -5.81
C GLY A 109 0.15 5.51 -6.95
N GLY A 110 1.38 6.02 -6.88
CA GLY A 110 1.99 6.80 -7.94
C GLY A 110 2.36 5.94 -9.16
N SER A 111 2.16 6.45 -10.38
CA SER A 111 2.65 5.79 -11.59
C SER A 111 4.18 5.86 -11.69
N GLY A 112 4.78 4.85 -12.31
CA GLY A 112 6.21 4.83 -12.66
C GLY A 112 6.39 4.89 -14.17
N HIS A 113 7.45 5.59 -14.61
CA HIS A 113 7.95 5.53 -15.98
C HIS A 113 9.37 5.00 -15.93
N VAL A 114 9.66 3.88 -16.60
CA VAL A 114 10.96 3.18 -16.50
C VAL A 114 11.26 2.60 -15.11
N TYR A 115 10.58 3.10 -14.07
CA TYR A 115 10.72 2.70 -12.67
C TYR A 115 9.47 1.98 -12.18
N ALA A 116 9.61 1.21 -11.13
CA ALA A 116 8.47 0.54 -10.53
C ALA A 116 7.50 1.57 -9.90
N ASN A 117 6.21 1.28 -10.01
CA ASN A 117 5.14 2.13 -9.50
C ASN A 117 4.96 2.02 -7.97
N GLY A 118 4.32 3.02 -7.38
CA GLY A 118 3.95 3.01 -5.97
C GLY A 118 2.77 2.07 -5.67
N GLY A 119 2.76 1.50 -4.48
CA GLY A 119 1.62 0.77 -3.92
C GLY A 119 0.52 1.73 -3.47
N GLY A 120 -0.74 1.28 -3.53
CA GLY A 120 -1.88 2.05 -3.08
C GLY A 120 -2.10 2.00 -1.57
N ALA A 121 -2.80 2.99 -1.05
CA ALA A 121 -3.23 3.03 0.34
C ALA A 121 -4.39 2.06 0.59
N THR A 122 -4.51 1.56 1.80
CA THR A 122 -5.66 0.80 2.28
C THR A 122 -6.41 1.64 3.30
N HIS A 123 -7.74 1.77 3.16
CA HIS A 123 -8.53 2.53 4.12
C HIS A 123 -9.92 1.95 4.38
N ILE A 124 -10.48 2.33 5.51
CA ILE A 124 -11.89 2.10 5.88
C ILE A 124 -12.54 3.47 6.09
N SER A 125 -13.74 3.65 5.55
CA SER A 125 -14.51 4.89 5.66
C SER A 125 -15.99 4.65 5.88
N LEU A 126 -16.69 5.70 6.35
CA LEU A 126 -18.16 5.71 6.47
C LEU A 126 -18.84 6.17 5.17
N LYS A 127 -18.06 6.68 4.22
CA LYS A 127 -18.54 7.15 2.93
C LYS A 127 -17.82 6.38 1.81
N SER A 128 -18.58 5.98 0.79
CA SER A 128 -18.06 5.29 -0.40
C SER A 128 -17.13 6.20 -1.19
N GLY A 129 -16.08 5.60 -1.75
CA GLY A 129 -15.15 6.23 -2.68
C GLY A 129 -13.68 5.95 -2.39
N LEU A 130 -12.84 6.22 -3.38
CA LEU A 130 -11.39 6.17 -3.24
C LEU A 130 -10.89 7.27 -2.29
N LEU A 131 -9.74 7.06 -1.66
CA LEU A 131 -9.17 8.02 -0.71
C LEU A 131 -9.02 9.43 -1.32
N SER A 132 -8.66 9.53 -2.60
CA SER A 132 -8.56 10.80 -3.34
C SER A 132 -9.90 11.53 -3.46
N SER A 133 -11.02 10.82 -3.55
CA SER A 133 -12.36 11.40 -3.62
C SER A 133 -12.87 11.86 -2.25
N LEU A 134 -12.30 11.36 -1.17
CA LEU A 134 -12.67 11.68 0.21
C LEU A 134 -11.96 12.90 0.80
N LYS A 135 -11.14 13.60 0.01
CA LYS A 135 -10.37 14.77 0.45
C LYS A 135 -11.19 15.86 1.16
N ASN A 136 -12.45 16.03 0.79
CA ASN A 136 -13.39 16.98 1.41
C ASN A 136 -14.28 16.31 2.48
N ASN A 137 -14.09 15.03 2.77
CA ASN A 137 -14.84 14.23 3.70
C ASN A 137 -13.91 13.47 4.65
N VAL A 138 -12.83 14.11 5.09
CA VAL A 138 -11.78 13.49 5.93
C VAL A 138 -12.35 12.93 7.24
N ALA A 139 -13.40 13.54 7.78
CA ALA A 139 -14.08 13.07 8.98
C ALA A 139 -14.75 11.68 8.81
N ASP A 140 -15.05 11.28 7.57
CA ASP A 140 -15.63 9.97 7.27
C ASP A 140 -14.55 8.87 7.11
N VAL A 141 -13.27 9.24 7.04
CA VAL A 141 -12.16 8.29 6.95
C VAL A 141 -11.78 7.81 8.34
N LEU A 142 -11.98 6.53 8.62
CA LEU A 142 -11.78 5.97 9.96
C LEU A 142 -10.34 5.57 10.21
N ILE A 143 -9.70 4.95 9.22
CA ILE A 143 -8.34 4.43 9.33
C ILE A 143 -7.70 4.32 7.94
N VAL A 144 -6.41 4.63 7.84
CA VAL A 144 -5.62 4.56 6.61
C VAL A 144 -4.26 3.95 6.89
N SER A 145 -3.79 3.12 5.97
CA SER A 145 -2.39 2.68 5.89
C SER A 145 -1.82 3.05 4.53
N GLY A 146 -0.73 3.80 4.50
CA GLY A 146 -0.07 4.22 3.27
C GLY A 146 0.54 3.06 2.48
N GLY A 147 0.58 3.17 1.17
CA GLY A 147 1.35 2.27 0.31
C GLY A 147 2.85 2.58 0.35
N GLY A 148 3.67 1.61 0.02
CA GLY A 148 5.12 1.79 -0.17
C GLY A 148 5.45 2.40 -1.53
N SER A 149 6.59 3.06 -1.66
CA SER A 149 7.04 3.56 -2.96
C SER A 149 7.65 2.46 -3.84
N GLY A 150 7.59 2.65 -5.15
CA GLY A 150 8.32 1.79 -6.07
C GLY A 150 9.83 1.92 -5.91
N SER A 151 10.56 0.90 -6.34
CA SER A 151 12.01 0.94 -6.45
C SER A 151 12.44 1.48 -7.82
N ALA A 152 13.67 1.96 -7.90
CA ALA A 152 14.30 2.33 -9.16
C ALA A 152 15.56 1.47 -9.37
N ALA A 153 15.73 0.94 -10.59
CA ALA A 153 16.98 0.36 -11.01
C ALA A 153 17.52 1.17 -12.20
N HIS A 154 18.75 1.60 -12.13
CA HIS A 154 19.38 2.36 -13.20
C HIS A 154 20.00 1.41 -14.24
N ILE A 155 19.85 1.74 -15.54
CA ILE A 155 20.28 0.89 -16.66
C ILE A 155 21.81 0.93 -16.87
N ALA A 156 22.52 1.91 -16.32
CA ALA A 156 23.95 2.06 -16.52
C ALA A 156 24.66 2.48 -15.24
N GLY A 157 25.47 1.57 -14.72
CA GLY A 157 26.53 1.88 -13.75
C GLY A 157 26.06 2.40 -12.40
N SER A 158 25.90 1.50 -11.44
CA SER A 158 26.08 1.77 -10.01
C SER A 158 25.03 2.58 -9.23
N GLY A 159 23.80 2.67 -9.66
CA GLY A 159 22.76 3.26 -8.80
C GLY A 159 21.59 2.28 -8.55
N TYR A 160 21.27 2.00 -7.31
CA TYR A 160 20.03 1.30 -6.96
C TYR A 160 19.25 2.12 -5.94
N CYS A 161 17.93 2.22 -6.12
CA CYS A 161 17.08 2.87 -5.14
C CYS A 161 16.09 1.84 -4.60
N LEU A 162 16.11 1.63 -3.29
CA LEU A 162 15.09 0.87 -2.61
C LEU A 162 13.90 1.78 -2.31
N GLY A 163 12.69 1.27 -2.45
CA GLY A 163 11.49 2.02 -2.15
C GLY A 163 11.37 2.33 -0.65
N GLY A 164 10.93 3.55 -0.32
CA GLY A 164 10.55 3.91 1.04
C GLY A 164 9.25 3.21 1.46
N SER A 165 9.18 2.78 2.71
CA SER A 165 7.98 2.12 3.24
C SER A 165 6.91 3.13 3.63
N GLY A 166 5.64 2.80 3.36
CA GLY A 166 4.50 3.50 3.93
C GLY A 166 4.51 3.29 5.44
N GLY A 167 4.54 4.38 6.20
CA GLY A 167 4.52 4.30 7.67
C GLY A 167 3.09 4.29 8.23
N GLY A 168 2.98 4.08 9.55
CA GLY A 168 1.80 4.44 10.29
C GLY A 168 1.75 5.97 10.44
N PHE A 169 2.43 6.53 11.45
CA PHE A 169 2.53 8.00 11.61
C PHE A 169 3.57 8.64 10.69
N ILE A 170 4.66 7.94 10.36
CA ILE A 170 5.76 8.43 9.53
C ILE A 170 6.20 7.31 8.59
N GLY A 171 6.28 7.62 7.30
CA GLY A 171 6.90 6.76 6.30
C GLY A 171 8.43 6.82 6.38
N THR A 172 9.11 5.84 5.81
CA THR A 172 10.56 5.86 5.69
C THR A 172 10.99 6.41 4.34
N ASN A 173 12.14 7.07 4.29
CA ASN A 173 12.75 7.47 3.02
C ASN A 173 13.20 6.23 2.24
N GLY A 174 13.15 6.32 0.91
CA GLY A 174 13.86 5.39 0.05
C GLY A 174 15.36 5.49 0.25
N VAL A 175 16.09 4.43 -0.03
CA VAL A 175 17.55 4.40 0.05
C VAL A 175 18.11 4.47 -1.36
N ASN A 176 18.97 5.47 -1.62
CA ASN A 176 19.77 5.52 -2.83
C ASN A 176 21.11 4.83 -2.58
N GLY A 177 21.43 3.82 -3.38
CA GLY A 177 22.69 3.09 -3.31
C GLY A 177 23.71 3.50 -4.38
N ALA A 178 23.70 4.75 -4.82
CA ALA A 178 24.70 5.24 -5.75
C ALA A 178 26.08 5.23 -5.08
N ILE A 179 27.05 4.62 -5.73
CA ILE A 179 28.46 4.77 -5.37
C ILE A 179 28.85 6.19 -5.80
N GLY A 180 28.78 7.15 -4.88
CA GLY A 180 29.38 8.48 -5.04
C GLY A 180 28.48 9.70 -5.20
N GLN A 181 27.15 9.60 -5.08
CA GLN A 181 26.28 10.79 -5.05
C GLN A 181 25.12 10.66 -4.05
N ASN A 182 24.97 11.70 -3.22
CA ASN A 182 23.94 11.81 -2.17
C ASN A 182 22.66 12.45 -2.74
N ASP A 183 21.93 11.75 -3.60
CA ASP A 183 20.63 12.24 -4.06
C ASP A 183 19.53 11.50 -3.28
N TYR A 184 19.04 12.16 -2.25
CA TYR A 184 17.87 11.70 -1.49
C TYR A 184 16.60 12.21 -2.18
N TYR A 185 15.86 11.34 -2.82
CA TYR A 185 14.47 11.64 -3.15
C TYR A 185 13.60 11.35 -1.93
N ALA A 186 13.33 12.38 -1.15
CA ALA A 186 12.34 12.29 -0.08
C ALA A 186 10.96 12.05 -0.71
N ALA A 187 10.22 11.07 -0.19
CA ALA A 187 8.80 10.97 -0.48
C ALA A 187 8.14 12.26 0.03
N ASN A 188 7.68 13.11 -0.89
CA ASN A 188 6.97 14.33 -0.52
C ASN A 188 5.71 13.98 0.27
N LYS A 189 5.56 14.66 1.38
CA LYS A 189 4.42 14.60 2.32
C LYS A 189 3.08 14.89 1.64
#